data_f542a1c3c697d3aa811ebc9e3b21b97b
#
_entry.id   f542a1c3c697d3aa811ebc9e3b21b97b
#
_cell.length_a   1.000
_cell.length_b   1.000
_cell.length_c   1.000
_cell.angle_alpha   90.00
_cell.angle_beta   90.00
_cell.angle_gamma   90.00
#
_symmetry.space_group_name_H-M   'P 1'
#
loop_
_entity.id
_entity.type
_entity.pdbx_description
1 polymer ?
#
loop_
_entity_poly.entity_id
_entity_poly.type
_entity_poly.pdbx_seq_one_letter_code
_entity_poly.pdbx_strand_id
1 'polypeptide(L)'
;MTAFQQQLAKAYETLKQAKWVNLSHQIDANSPHFPALPALEQKDLFTLKDGFHVQQLSVVTQYGTHIDPPCHFYEGGRFLDEIELKDLLLPLYVIDRSKEVAENPNFELTKADVLAFEEEYGQIQPGAFVAFRSDWSHRWPNQDAVRNLDENDVQHTPGWSKEA
;
A
#
# COMPACT_ATOMS: atom_id res chain seq x y z
N MET A 1 -2.78 34.78 -17.54
CA MET A 1 -2.08 33.67 -16.84
C MET A 1 -0.57 33.87 -17.00
N THR A 2 0.16 33.70 -15.92
CA THR A 2 1.64 33.69 -15.93
C THR A 2 2.17 32.45 -16.65
N ALA A 3 3.44 32.47 -17.10
CA ALA A 3 4.07 31.29 -17.70
C ALA A 3 4.02 30.07 -16.77
N PHE A 4 4.21 30.25 -15.45
CA PHE A 4 4.08 29.22 -14.45
C PHE A 4 2.65 28.62 -14.40
N GLN A 5 1.63 29.48 -14.41
CA GLN A 5 0.24 28.98 -14.41
C GLN A 5 -0.11 28.19 -15.67
N GLN A 6 0.47 28.56 -16.82
CA GLN A 6 0.30 27.82 -18.08
C GLN A 6 0.98 26.44 -18.02
N GLN A 7 2.21 26.36 -17.46
CA GLN A 7 2.91 25.09 -17.26
C GLN A 7 2.15 24.16 -16.30
N LEU A 8 1.66 24.71 -15.20
CA LEU A 8 0.87 23.94 -14.22
C LEU A 8 -0.43 23.40 -14.84
N ALA A 9 -1.14 24.23 -15.62
CA ALA A 9 -2.34 23.80 -16.33
C ALA A 9 -2.04 22.67 -17.32
N LYS A 10 -0.94 22.79 -18.08
CA LYS A 10 -0.51 21.72 -19.01
C LYS A 10 -0.17 20.42 -18.28
N ALA A 11 0.55 20.50 -17.17
CA ALA A 11 0.88 19.33 -16.35
C ALA A 11 -0.40 18.65 -15.81
N TYR A 12 -1.35 19.42 -15.32
CA TYR A 12 -2.65 18.95 -14.87
C TYR A 12 -3.42 18.21 -15.97
N GLU A 13 -3.52 18.79 -17.17
CA GLU A 13 -4.20 18.14 -18.30
C GLU A 13 -3.49 16.84 -18.71
N THR A 14 -2.16 16.80 -18.68
CA THR A 14 -1.39 15.58 -18.95
C THR A 14 -1.72 14.49 -17.93
N LEU A 15 -1.70 14.81 -16.64
CA LEU A 15 -2.05 13.86 -15.57
C LEU A 15 -3.50 13.38 -15.69
N LYS A 16 -4.44 14.30 -15.98
CA LYS A 16 -5.85 13.97 -16.11
C LYS A 16 -6.14 13.00 -17.26
N GLN A 17 -5.37 13.10 -18.35
CA GLN A 17 -5.49 12.20 -19.50
C GLN A 17 -4.74 10.87 -19.32
N ALA A 18 -3.87 10.76 -18.32
CA ALA A 18 -3.16 9.53 -18.03
C ALA A 18 -4.12 8.42 -17.56
N LYS A 19 -3.67 7.18 -17.67
CA LYS A 19 -4.41 6.04 -17.09
C LYS A 19 -4.24 6.07 -15.57
N TRP A 20 -5.34 6.28 -14.86
CA TRP A 20 -5.38 6.19 -13.41
C TRP A 20 -5.74 4.77 -12.98
N VAL A 21 -5.01 4.23 -12.02
CA VAL A 21 -5.25 2.91 -11.45
C VAL A 21 -5.38 3.03 -9.94
N ASN A 22 -6.52 2.62 -9.41
CA ASN A 22 -6.70 2.52 -7.97
C ASN A 22 -6.18 1.16 -7.50
N LEU A 23 -5.14 1.17 -6.67
CA LEU A 23 -4.53 -0.02 -6.08
C LEU A 23 -5.04 -0.33 -4.67
N SER A 24 -5.99 0.45 -4.16
CA SER A 24 -6.60 0.21 -2.84
C SER A 24 -7.62 -0.90 -2.90
N HIS A 25 -7.57 -1.82 -1.95
CA HIS A 25 -8.65 -2.75 -1.71
C HIS A 25 -9.85 -2.05 -1.07
N GLN A 26 -11.04 -2.49 -1.43
CA GLN A 26 -12.24 -2.12 -0.67
C GLN A 26 -12.15 -2.75 0.72
N ILE A 27 -12.54 -2.00 1.75
CA ILE A 27 -12.54 -2.48 3.14
C ILE A 27 -13.94 -2.51 3.71
N ASP A 28 -14.20 -3.51 4.53
CA ASP A 28 -15.41 -3.69 5.34
C ASP A 28 -15.09 -4.50 6.61
N ALA A 29 -16.10 -4.85 7.39
CA ALA A 29 -15.94 -5.60 8.63
C ALA A 29 -15.34 -7.02 8.45
N ASN A 30 -15.38 -7.57 7.23
CA ASN A 30 -14.87 -8.91 6.91
C ASN A 30 -13.50 -8.87 6.22
N SER A 31 -12.96 -7.68 6.00
CA SER A 31 -11.68 -7.52 5.31
C SER A 31 -10.53 -8.13 6.11
N PRO A 32 -9.56 -8.77 5.46
CA PRO A 32 -8.37 -9.29 6.11
C PRO A 32 -7.66 -8.21 6.94
N HIS A 33 -7.33 -8.57 8.18
CA HIS A 33 -6.60 -7.72 9.12
C HIS A 33 -5.80 -8.58 10.10
N PHE A 34 -4.88 -7.96 10.83
CA PHE A 34 -4.11 -8.66 11.85
C PHE A 34 -5.04 -9.14 12.98
N PRO A 35 -5.06 -10.44 13.31
CA PRO A 35 -6.09 -11.02 14.18
C PRO A 35 -6.14 -10.48 15.61
N ALA A 36 -5.05 -9.89 16.11
CA ALA A 36 -5.02 -9.25 17.43
C ALA A 36 -5.68 -7.87 17.45
N LEU A 37 -6.02 -7.32 16.28
CA LEU A 37 -6.68 -6.01 16.16
C LEU A 37 -8.18 -6.22 15.92
N PRO A 38 -9.04 -5.26 16.35
CA PRO A 38 -10.46 -5.34 16.09
C PRO A 38 -10.76 -5.14 14.59
N ALA A 39 -11.81 -5.83 14.12
CA ALA A 39 -12.36 -5.58 12.80
C ALA A 39 -12.96 -4.16 12.71
N LEU A 40 -13.08 -3.65 11.48
CA LEU A 40 -13.78 -2.40 11.23
C LEU A 40 -15.25 -2.52 11.69
N GLU A 41 -15.69 -1.55 12.48
CA GLU A 41 -17.09 -1.39 12.84
C GLU A 41 -17.71 -0.22 12.06
N GLN A 42 -18.88 -0.46 11.50
CA GLN A 42 -19.62 0.54 10.74
C GLN A 42 -21.04 0.62 11.27
N LYS A 43 -21.52 1.83 11.53
CA LYS A 43 -22.85 2.09 12.04
C LYS A 43 -23.48 3.27 11.30
N ASP A 44 -24.70 3.08 10.79
CA ASP A 44 -25.51 4.19 10.26
C ASP A 44 -26.00 5.05 11.45
N LEU A 45 -25.66 6.31 11.46
CA LEU A 45 -26.19 7.31 12.40
C LEU A 45 -27.46 7.95 11.85
N PHE A 46 -27.48 8.23 10.53
CA PHE A 46 -28.61 8.76 9.80
C PHE A 46 -28.70 8.06 8.45
N THR A 47 -29.92 7.90 7.96
CA THR A 47 -30.22 7.30 6.66
C THR A 47 -30.93 8.30 5.74
N LEU A 48 -31.14 7.97 4.48
CA LEU A 48 -31.89 8.84 3.56
C LEU A 48 -33.33 9.11 4.02
N LYS A 49 -33.87 8.32 4.94
CA LYS A 49 -35.19 8.59 5.57
C LYS A 49 -35.14 9.83 6.46
N ASP A 50 -33.97 10.15 6.99
CA ASP A 50 -33.68 11.32 7.83
C ASP A 50 -33.29 12.54 6.98
N GLY A 51 -33.27 12.39 5.63
CA GLY A 51 -32.92 13.43 4.67
C GLY A 51 -31.45 13.43 4.23
N PHE A 52 -30.57 12.69 4.88
CA PHE A 52 -29.15 12.54 4.57
C PHE A 52 -28.59 11.25 5.16
N HIS A 53 -27.49 10.76 4.61
CA HIS A 53 -26.83 9.53 5.08
C HIS A 53 -25.52 9.86 5.78
N VAL A 54 -25.34 9.41 7.04
CA VAL A 54 -24.11 9.54 7.81
C VAL A 54 -23.79 8.24 8.51
N GLN A 55 -22.54 7.83 8.40
CA GLN A 55 -22.01 6.65 9.05
C GLN A 55 -20.92 7.02 10.06
N GLN A 56 -20.84 6.25 11.12
CA GLN A 56 -19.71 6.23 12.05
C GLN A 56 -18.86 5.01 11.75
N LEU A 57 -17.54 5.20 11.66
CA LEU A 57 -16.56 4.14 11.50
C LEU A 57 -15.65 4.09 12.73
N SER A 58 -15.38 2.86 13.20
CA SER A 58 -14.31 2.57 14.15
C SER A 58 -13.35 1.61 13.47
N VAL A 59 -12.12 2.06 13.22
CA VAL A 59 -11.12 1.32 12.47
C VAL A 59 -9.73 1.60 13.02
N VAL A 60 -8.90 0.55 13.05
CA VAL A 60 -7.47 0.71 13.36
C VAL A 60 -6.74 1.27 12.14
N THR A 61 -5.66 2.00 12.37
CA THR A 61 -4.91 2.67 11.28
C THR A 61 -4.28 1.69 10.29
N GLN A 62 -3.91 0.49 10.74
CA GLN A 62 -3.33 -0.59 9.92
C GLN A 62 -4.41 -1.53 9.39
N TYR A 63 -5.40 -1.00 8.65
CA TYR A 63 -6.51 -1.76 8.11
C TYR A 63 -6.60 -1.60 6.59
N GLY A 64 -6.66 -2.73 5.87
CA GLY A 64 -6.69 -2.72 4.41
C GLY A 64 -5.42 -2.13 3.77
N THR A 65 -5.57 -1.39 2.69
CA THR A 65 -4.46 -0.68 2.03
C THR A 65 -4.15 0.60 2.81
N HIS A 66 -2.99 0.67 3.44
CA HIS A 66 -2.59 1.78 4.33
C HIS A 66 -1.12 2.14 4.18
N ILE A 67 -0.73 3.21 4.83
CA ILE A 67 0.67 3.65 4.97
C ILE A 67 1.07 3.46 6.42
N ASP A 68 2.26 2.89 6.64
CA ASP A 68 2.92 2.88 7.93
C ASP A 68 3.90 4.06 8.00
N PRO A 69 3.63 5.06 8.84
CA PRO A 69 4.59 6.15 9.06
C PRO A 69 5.79 5.65 9.88
N PRO A 70 6.96 6.37 9.84
CA PRO A 70 8.15 5.96 10.57
C PRO A 70 7.93 5.67 12.06
N CYS A 71 7.00 6.35 12.72
CA CYS A 71 6.67 6.13 14.13
C CYS A 71 6.04 4.76 14.41
N HIS A 72 5.61 4.00 13.37
CA HIS A 72 4.98 2.69 13.56
C HIS A 72 5.96 1.67 14.18
N PHE A 73 7.24 1.72 13.81
CA PHE A 73 8.28 0.81 14.31
C PHE A 73 9.49 1.51 14.93
N TYR A 74 9.54 2.86 14.89
CA TYR A 74 10.68 3.62 15.37
C TYR A 74 10.25 4.68 16.37
N GLU A 75 10.71 4.58 17.60
CA GLU A 75 10.47 5.57 18.66
C GLU A 75 11.07 6.93 18.27
N GLY A 76 10.25 7.97 18.29
CA GLY A 76 10.62 9.30 17.81
C GLY A 76 10.58 9.45 16.29
N GLY A 77 10.09 8.44 15.56
CA GLY A 77 9.80 8.55 14.13
C GLY A 77 8.65 9.53 13.85
N ARG A 78 8.64 10.12 12.66
CA ARG A 78 7.59 11.05 12.23
C ARG A 78 6.22 10.37 12.16
N PHE A 79 5.18 11.07 12.59
CA PHE A 79 3.79 10.70 12.36
C PHE A 79 3.37 11.05 10.91
N LEU A 80 2.22 10.54 10.49
CA LEU A 80 1.75 10.72 9.10
C LEU A 80 1.44 12.20 8.79
N ASP A 81 0.95 12.96 9.76
CA ASP A 81 0.66 14.40 9.64
C ASP A 81 1.92 15.28 9.59
N GLU A 82 3.08 14.72 9.92
CA GLU A 82 4.39 15.37 9.78
C GLU A 82 5.07 15.09 8.42
N ILE A 83 4.44 14.28 7.55
CA ILE A 83 4.92 13.98 6.19
C ILE A 83 4.26 14.96 5.22
N GLU A 84 5.05 15.72 4.46
CA GLU A 84 4.51 16.67 3.51
C GLU A 84 3.84 15.95 2.33
N LEU A 85 2.69 16.47 1.86
CA LEU A 85 1.93 15.87 0.75
C LEU A 85 2.76 15.67 -0.52
N LYS A 86 3.72 16.57 -0.80
CA LYS A 86 4.63 16.43 -1.95
C LYS A 86 5.52 15.19 -1.86
N ASP A 87 5.83 14.73 -0.63
CA ASP A 87 6.63 13.54 -0.38
C ASP A 87 5.82 12.23 -0.53
N LEU A 88 4.53 12.34 -0.84
CA LEU A 88 3.63 11.22 -1.16
C LEU A 88 3.30 11.12 -2.66
N LEU A 89 3.80 12.06 -3.48
CA LEU A 89 3.70 12.02 -4.94
C LEU A 89 5.08 11.68 -5.51
N LEU A 90 5.32 10.40 -5.73
CA LEU A 90 6.64 9.86 -6.03
C LEU A 90 6.67 9.12 -7.37
N PRO A 91 7.83 9.12 -8.08
CA PRO A 91 8.06 8.18 -9.17
C PRO A 91 7.98 6.75 -8.64
N LEU A 92 7.35 5.84 -9.39
CA LEU A 92 7.17 4.45 -9.02
C LEU A 92 8.12 3.54 -9.80
N TYR A 93 8.88 2.70 -9.07
CA TYR A 93 9.59 1.55 -9.61
C TYR A 93 8.94 0.28 -9.08
N VAL A 94 8.78 -0.74 -9.94
CA VAL A 94 8.15 -2.00 -9.55
C VAL A 94 9.13 -3.14 -9.80
N ILE A 95 9.59 -3.78 -8.73
CA ILE A 95 10.41 -5.00 -8.80
C ILE A 95 9.44 -6.19 -8.75
N ASP A 96 9.26 -6.85 -9.88
CA ASP A 96 8.34 -7.99 -10.01
C ASP A 96 9.06 -9.30 -9.69
N ARG A 97 8.62 -9.95 -8.61
CA ARG A 97 9.04 -11.28 -8.16
C ARG A 97 7.83 -12.21 -7.94
N SER A 98 6.73 -11.92 -8.62
CA SER A 98 5.48 -12.67 -8.46
C SER A 98 5.63 -14.16 -8.80
N LYS A 99 6.52 -14.52 -9.74
CA LYS A 99 6.81 -15.90 -10.09
C LYS A 99 7.55 -16.64 -8.99
N GLU A 100 8.61 -16.02 -8.44
CA GLU A 100 9.40 -16.58 -7.35
C GLU A 100 8.57 -16.73 -6.09
N VAL A 101 7.69 -15.77 -5.79
CA VAL A 101 6.74 -15.85 -4.68
C VAL A 101 5.71 -16.97 -4.87
N ALA A 102 5.26 -17.22 -6.11
CA ALA A 102 4.35 -18.33 -6.39
C ALA A 102 4.99 -19.70 -6.13
N GLU A 103 6.32 -19.81 -6.33
CA GLU A 103 7.09 -21.03 -6.05
C GLU A 103 7.51 -21.14 -4.57
N ASN A 104 7.77 -19.98 -3.91
CA ASN A 104 8.17 -19.92 -2.51
C ASN A 104 7.45 -18.76 -1.79
N PRO A 105 6.41 -19.03 -0.99
CA PRO A 105 5.69 -17.99 -0.26
C PRO A 105 6.54 -17.27 0.80
N ASN A 106 7.70 -17.81 1.20
CA ASN A 106 8.66 -17.15 2.09
C ASN A 106 9.75 -16.39 1.31
N PHE A 107 9.50 -16.04 0.06
CA PHE A 107 10.47 -15.30 -0.73
C PHE A 107 10.79 -13.95 -0.08
N GLU A 108 12.08 -13.67 0.09
CA GLU A 108 12.59 -12.37 0.52
C GLU A 108 13.26 -11.66 -0.65
N LEU A 109 12.77 -10.46 -0.99
CA LEU A 109 13.41 -9.58 -1.97
C LEU A 109 14.69 -9.04 -1.36
N THR A 110 15.83 -9.38 -1.99
CA THR A 110 17.16 -9.10 -1.47
C THR A 110 17.79 -7.86 -2.11
N LYS A 111 18.90 -7.39 -1.53
CA LYS A 111 19.75 -6.35 -2.15
C LYS A 111 20.21 -6.76 -3.54
N ALA A 112 20.51 -8.05 -3.77
CA ALA A 112 20.91 -8.53 -5.09
C ALA A 112 19.80 -8.37 -6.13
N ASP A 113 18.53 -8.56 -5.73
CA ASP A 113 17.37 -8.33 -6.60
C ASP A 113 17.22 -6.86 -6.99
N VAL A 114 17.45 -5.95 -6.04
CA VAL A 114 17.45 -4.49 -6.30
C VAL A 114 18.57 -4.12 -7.27
N LEU A 115 19.79 -4.62 -7.06
CA LEU A 115 20.92 -4.33 -7.94
C LEU A 115 20.72 -4.91 -9.35
N ALA A 116 20.15 -6.12 -9.47
CA ALA A 116 19.81 -6.70 -10.75
C ALA A 116 18.75 -5.88 -11.51
N PHE A 117 17.75 -5.36 -10.78
CA PHE A 117 16.77 -4.43 -11.34
C PHE A 117 17.43 -3.15 -11.85
N GLU A 118 18.35 -2.57 -11.08
CA GLU A 118 19.07 -1.35 -11.48
C GLU A 118 19.99 -1.57 -12.69
N GLU A 119 20.61 -2.75 -12.80
CA GLU A 119 21.43 -3.11 -13.95
C GLU A 119 20.60 -3.19 -15.24
N GLU A 120 19.37 -3.70 -15.16
CA GLU A 120 18.49 -3.87 -16.32
C GLU A 120 17.75 -2.58 -16.70
N TYR A 121 17.24 -1.83 -15.71
CA TYR A 121 16.33 -0.69 -15.93
C TYR A 121 16.91 0.67 -15.58
N GLY A 122 18.13 0.72 -15.06
CA GLY A 122 18.79 1.95 -14.58
C GLY A 122 18.56 2.21 -13.09
N GLN A 123 19.40 3.07 -12.53
CA GLN A 123 19.40 3.37 -11.09
C GLN A 123 18.08 3.93 -10.59
N ILE A 124 17.63 3.43 -9.46
CA ILE A 124 16.49 3.96 -8.72
C ILE A 124 16.89 5.33 -8.16
N GLN A 125 16.11 6.34 -8.50
CA GLN A 125 16.42 7.72 -8.09
C GLN A 125 16.00 7.97 -6.63
N PRO A 126 16.77 8.78 -5.88
CA PRO A 126 16.36 9.21 -4.54
C PRO A 126 14.97 9.87 -4.56
N GLY A 127 14.15 9.58 -3.56
CA GLY A 127 12.78 10.10 -3.48
C GLY A 127 11.77 9.33 -4.35
N ALA A 128 12.10 8.12 -4.79
CA ALA A 128 11.17 7.24 -5.48
C ALA A 128 10.42 6.32 -4.51
N PHE A 129 9.27 5.84 -4.92
CA PHE A 129 8.56 4.74 -4.31
C PHE A 129 8.94 3.44 -5.01
N VAL A 130 9.46 2.47 -4.27
CA VAL A 130 9.83 1.16 -4.80
C VAL A 130 8.84 0.13 -4.32
N ALA A 131 8.10 -0.46 -5.25
CA ALA A 131 7.12 -1.51 -4.95
C ALA A 131 7.70 -2.89 -5.25
N PHE A 132 7.56 -3.80 -4.30
CA PHE A 132 7.74 -5.23 -4.52
C PHE A 132 6.42 -5.83 -4.98
N ARG A 133 6.37 -6.29 -6.23
CA ARG A 133 5.21 -7.02 -6.74
C ARG A 133 5.35 -8.50 -6.42
N SER A 134 4.49 -8.98 -5.54
CA SER A 134 4.41 -10.38 -5.10
C SER A 134 3.15 -11.10 -5.58
N ASP A 135 2.18 -10.35 -6.15
CA ASP A 135 0.82 -10.81 -6.46
C ASP A 135 0.05 -11.33 -5.22
N TRP A 136 0.54 -11.05 -4.00
CA TRP A 136 -0.13 -11.44 -2.76
C TRP A 136 -1.52 -10.81 -2.62
N SER A 137 -1.70 -9.64 -3.21
CA SER A 137 -2.97 -8.92 -3.27
C SER A 137 -4.11 -9.70 -3.93
N HIS A 138 -3.82 -10.68 -4.80
CA HIS A 138 -4.81 -11.54 -5.42
C HIS A 138 -5.51 -12.48 -4.43
N ARG A 139 -5.00 -12.63 -3.21
CA ARG A 139 -5.58 -13.42 -2.14
C ARG A 139 -6.71 -12.68 -1.40
N TRP A 140 -6.82 -11.37 -1.62
CA TRP A 140 -7.91 -10.56 -1.07
C TRP A 140 -9.26 -10.95 -1.67
N PRO A 141 -10.38 -11.00 -0.90
CA PRO A 141 -10.51 -10.66 0.53
C PRO A 141 -10.44 -11.86 1.50
N ASN A 142 -9.81 -12.94 1.14
CA ASN A 142 -9.77 -14.17 1.95
C ASN A 142 -8.73 -14.06 3.06
N GLN A 143 -9.16 -13.94 4.32
CA GLN A 143 -8.31 -13.81 5.51
C GLN A 143 -7.29 -14.96 5.62
N ASP A 144 -7.72 -16.22 5.44
CA ASP A 144 -6.84 -17.38 5.60
C ASP A 144 -5.81 -17.45 4.47
N ALA A 145 -6.23 -17.13 3.24
CA ALA A 145 -5.32 -17.07 2.10
C ALA A 145 -4.27 -15.96 2.26
N VAL A 146 -4.66 -14.79 2.80
CA VAL A 146 -3.72 -13.68 3.07
C VAL A 146 -2.74 -14.05 4.17
N ARG A 147 -3.19 -14.68 5.25
CA ARG A 147 -2.34 -15.14 6.36
C ARG A 147 -1.44 -16.29 5.98
N ASN A 148 -1.92 -17.22 5.16
CA ASN A 148 -1.19 -18.39 4.67
C ASN A 148 -0.46 -19.14 5.78
N LEU A 149 -1.21 -19.59 6.79
CA LEU A 149 -0.67 -20.35 7.91
C LEU A 149 -0.42 -21.81 7.53
N ASP A 150 0.60 -22.42 8.10
CA ASP A 150 0.81 -23.86 8.06
C ASP A 150 0.06 -24.58 9.20
N GLU A 151 0.26 -25.88 9.31
CA GLU A 151 -0.35 -26.74 10.35
C GLU A 151 0.10 -26.43 11.78
N ASN A 152 1.14 -25.62 11.95
CA ASN A 152 1.71 -25.21 13.25
C ASN A 152 1.37 -23.72 13.54
N ASP A 153 0.42 -23.12 12.81
CA ASP A 153 0.06 -21.70 12.90
C ASP A 153 1.20 -20.72 12.55
N VAL A 154 2.21 -21.18 11.80
CA VAL A 154 3.30 -20.33 11.31
C VAL A 154 2.87 -19.65 10.01
N GLN A 155 3.03 -18.33 9.97
CA GLN A 155 2.68 -17.53 8.79
C GLN A 155 3.81 -17.56 7.75
N HIS A 156 3.44 -17.81 6.50
CA HIS A 156 4.34 -17.83 5.35
C HIS A 156 3.94 -16.76 4.35
N THR A 157 4.66 -15.63 4.36
CA THR A 157 4.38 -14.47 3.50
C THR A 157 5.68 -13.91 2.94
N PRO A 158 5.65 -13.37 1.70
CA PRO A 158 6.82 -12.72 1.12
C PRO A 158 7.11 -11.39 1.80
N GLY A 159 8.35 -10.95 1.73
CA GLY A 159 8.77 -9.68 2.32
C GLY A 159 10.06 -9.13 1.71
N TRP A 160 10.51 -8.02 2.28
CA TRP A 160 11.82 -7.45 2.00
C TRP A 160 12.84 -8.02 2.97
N SER A 161 14.04 -8.32 2.49
CA SER A 161 15.16 -8.58 3.39
C SER A 161 15.63 -7.28 4.06
N LYS A 162 16.33 -7.41 5.17
CA LYS A 162 16.87 -6.25 5.91
C LYS A 162 17.87 -5.44 5.09
N GLU A 163 18.59 -6.08 4.16
CA GLU A 163 19.64 -5.49 3.35
C GLU A 163 19.12 -4.78 2.10
N ALA A 164 17.91 -5.11 1.67
CA ALA A 164 17.23 -4.47 0.53
C ALA A 164 16.66 -3.12 0.90
#